data_a1e7331f5ea7f8c2402a9782ac42b8a0
#
_entry.id   a1e7331f5ea7f8c2402a9782ac42b8a0
#
_cell.length_a   1.000
_cell.length_b   1.000
_cell.length_c   1.000
_cell.angle_alpha   90.00
_cell.angle_beta   90.00
_cell.angle_gamma   90.00
#
_symmetry.space_group_name_H-M   'P 1'
#
loop_
_entity.id
_entity.type
_entity.pdbx_description
1 polymer ?
#
loop_
_entity_poly.entity_id
_entity_poly.type
_entity_poly.pdbx_seq_one_letter_code
_entity_poly.pdbx_strand_id
1 'polypeptide(L)'
;VKVAIFNIAKILSGDIAAPIATGDTIVLDDAKIVSVGTGGDAADCEVAIDAGGMMAMPGLIDSHVHITFGDYTPRQKTVGFLESYIHGGVTTCISASEVHVPGRPRDPAGVKALAIAARKSFEHYRPGGMRVHAGSVILEPGLVEADFAELAGHGVWLAKAGFGAFATPYDYAPYVAMAKRHGLVTMVHTGGSSIPGSTGIWADHVLKMQPDVSYHVNGGPIAMPDADFPRLVNESDIAMQVCTAGNLRTTLLVAKLLREAGQEQRLLIATDTPTGSGVMPLGMLYTMSHLAALANVEPEIAVAMATGNNAKVYRLNSGVIAAGSDADVVLVDACLGGSQNDALSALKNGDIMGVGAVITAGVPRFVGRSRNTPETMRRAKVAQSRVAQNFSGEAH
;
A
#
# COMPACT_ATOMS: atom_id res chain seq x y z
N VAL A 1 -3.45 21.73 13.33
CA VAL A 1 -3.61 22.66 12.17
C VAL A 1 -4.80 22.20 11.36
N LYS A 2 -5.79 23.05 11.25
CA LYS A 2 -7.00 22.77 10.49
C LYS A 2 -6.81 23.11 9.02
N VAL A 3 -7.01 22.11 8.15
CA VAL A 3 -6.85 22.22 6.69
C VAL A 3 -8.19 21.96 6.01
N ALA A 4 -8.61 22.83 5.10
CA ALA A 4 -9.72 22.56 4.19
C ALA A 4 -9.20 22.29 2.78
N ILE A 5 -9.73 21.25 2.14
CA ILE A 5 -9.54 20.96 0.72
C ILE A 5 -10.93 21.13 0.10
N PHE A 6 -11.08 22.06 -0.82
CA PHE A 6 -12.39 22.41 -1.40
C PHE A 6 -12.32 22.46 -2.93
N ASN A 7 -13.45 22.64 -3.59
CA ASN A 7 -13.57 22.62 -5.05
C ASN A 7 -13.08 21.28 -5.66
N ILE A 8 -13.45 20.19 -4.99
CA ILE A 8 -13.14 18.82 -5.41
C ILE A 8 -14.24 18.36 -6.36
N ALA A 9 -13.87 17.89 -7.56
CA ALA A 9 -14.86 17.42 -8.54
C ALA A 9 -15.52 16.10 -8.12
N LYS A 10 -14.77 15.20 -7.49
CA LYS A 10 -15.24 13.90 -7.02
C LYS A 10 -14.35 13.40 -5.89
N ILE A 11 -14.94 12.86 -4.84
CA ILE A 11 -14.24 12.23 -3.72
C ILE A 11 -14.32 10.72 -3.87
N LEU A 12 -13.18 10.08 -4.16
CA LEU A 12 -13.02 8.64 -4.16
C LEU A 12 -12.85 8.20 -2.72
N SER A 13 -13.80 7.46 -2.19
CA SER A 13 -13.81 7.17 -0.75
C SER A 13 -12.73 6.20 -0.29
N GLY A 14 -12.28 5.29 -1.18
CA GLY A 14 -11.45 4.14 -0.82
C GLY A 14 -12.23 2.96 -0.24
N ASP A 15 -13.51 3.13 0.08
CA ASP A 15 -14.39 2.03 0.48
C ASP A 15 -14.97 1.34 -0.76
N ILE A 16 -14.66 0.05 -0.93
CA ILE A 16 -15.13 -0.72 -2.08
C ILE A 16 -16.66 -0.86 -2.14
N ALA A 17 -17.33 -0.80 -1.00
CA ALA A 17 -18.81 -0.89 -0.93
C ALA A 17 -19.50 0.44 -1.30
N ALA A 18 -18.81 1.56 -1.14
CA ALA A 18 -19.31 2.89 -1.45
C ALA A 18 -18.18 3.77 -2.04
N PRO A 19 -17.67 3.46 -3.25
CA PRO A 19 -16.41 3.97 -3.75
C PRO A 19 -16.39 5.49 -4.02
N ILE A 20 -17.55 6.14 -4.07
CA ILE A 20 -17.69 7.59 -4.24
C ILE A 20 -18.38 8.18 -3.02
N ALA A 21 -17.74 9.14 -2.37
CA ALA A 21 -18.34 9.92 -1.28
C ALA A 21 -19.01 11.18 -1.83
N THR A 22 -20.11 11.59 -1.16
CA THR A 22 -20.83 12.81 -1.52
C THR A 22 -20.12 14.05 -0.96
N GLY A 23 -19.97 15.08 -1.78
CA GLY A 23 -19.40 16.36 -1.38
C GLY A 23 -18.29 16.84 -2.32
N ASP A 24 -17.81 18.04 -2.02
CA ASP A 24 -16.75 18.74 -2.75
C ASP A 24 -15.66 19.30 -1.82
N THR A 25 -15.80 19.00 -0.51
CA THR A 25 -14.93 19.56 0.53
C THR A 25 -14.58 18.51 1.58
N ILE A 26 -13.29 18.47 1.94
CA ILE A 26 -12.75 17.63 3.02
C ILE A 26 -12.09 18.59 4.03
N VAL A 27 -12.45 18.46 5.30
CA VAL A 27 -11.81 19.21 6.39
C VAL A 27 -11.01 18.25 7.25
N LEU A 28 -9.76 18.64 7.47
CA LEU A 28 -8.80 17.93 8.31
C LEU A 28 -8.52 18.78 9.55
N ASP A 29 -8.37 18.14 10.70
CA ASP A 29 -7.87 18.79 11.91
C ASP A 29 -6.79 17.89 12.52
N ASP A 30 -5.60 18.46 12.67
CA ASP A 30 -4.39 17.69 12.96
C ASP A 30 -4.28 16.46 12.04
N ALA A 31 -4.12 15.29 12.60
CA ALA A 31 -3.92 14.06 11.83
C ALA A 31 -5.23 13.34 11.43
N LYS A 32 -6.40 13.98 11.53
CA LYS A 32 -7.71 13.34 11.29
C LYS A 32 -8.56 14.07 10.26
N ILE A 33 -9.34 13.32 9.50
CA ILE A 33 -10.45 13.84 8.71
C ILE A 33 -11.60 14.10 9.69
N VAL A 34 -12.05 15.33 9.77
CA VAL A 34 -13.15 15.71 10.69
C VAL A 34 -14.49 15.83 9.97
N SER A 35 -14.48 16.18 8.69
CA SER A 35 -15.71 16.19 7.90
C SER A 35 -15.45 15.99 6.42
N VAL A 36 -16.45 15.41 5.75
CA VAL A 36 -16.56 15.28 4.29
C VAL A 36 -17.97 15.77 3.93
N GLY A 37 -18.08 16.73 3.01
CA GLY A 37 -19.39 17.30 2.66
C GLY A 37 -19.30 18.34 1.57
N THR A 38 -20.30 19.20 1.50
CA THR A 38 -20.42 20.26 0.51
C THR A 38 -20.32 21.62 1.20
N GLY A 39 -19.54 22.54 0.64
CA GLY A 39 -19.50 23.94 1.07
C GLY A 39 -18.95 24.18 2.47
N GLY A 40 -17.95 23.39 2.89
CA GLY A 40 -17.25 23.60 4.15
C GLY A 40 -16.59 24.97 4.21
N ASP A 41 -16.64 25.66 5.38
CA ASP A 41 -16.09 27.00 5.54
C ASP A 41 -14.56 26.97 5.57
N ALA A 42 -13.96 27.13 4.38
CA ALA A 42 -12.51 27.23 4.23
C ALA A 42 -11.93 28.46 4.97
N ALA A 43 -12.76 29.47 5.26
CA ALA A 43 -12.34 30.68 5.92
C ALA A 43 -11.93 30.46 7.39
N ASP A 44 -12.49 29.46 8.06
CA ASP A 44 -12.16 29.10 9.44
C ASP A 44 -10.95 28.18 9.57
N CYS A 45 -10.35 27.74 8.44
CA CYS A 45 -9.18 26.88 8.43
C CYS A 45 -7.87 27.70 8.38
N GLU A 46 -6.82 27.15 8.99
CA GLU A 46 -5.49 27.77 8.97
C GLU A 46 -4.84 27.63 7.58
N VAL A 47 -5.17 26.55 6.88
CA VAL A 47 -4.75 26.30 5.49
C VAL A 47 -5.98 25.94 4.66
N ALA A 48 -6.12 26.56 3.50
CA ALA A 48 -7.15 26.23 2.53
C ALA A 48 -6.51 25.88 1.19
N ILE A 49 -6.83 24.70 0.66
CA ILE A 49 -6.33 24.18 -0.61
C ILE A 49 -7.51 24.12 -1.59
N ASP A 50 -7.44 24.91 -2.65
CA ASP A 50 -8.33 24.81 -3.79
C ASP A 50 -7.87 23.66 -4.69
N ALA A 51 -8.67 22.61 -4.78
CA ALA A 51 -8.38 21.46 -5.62
C ALA A 51 -8.50 21.77 -7.13
N GLY A 52 -9.08 22.92 -7.50
CA GLY A 52 -9.22 23.34 -8.89
C GLY A 52 -10.06 22.42 -9.74
N GLY A 53 -10.97 21.64 -9.15
CA GLY A 53 -11.76 20.63 -9.84
C GLY A 53 -11.06 19.28 -10.06
N MET A 54 -9.96 19.03 -9.38
CA MET A 54 -9.32 17.70 -9.33
C MET A 54 -10.16 16.73 -8.48
N MET A 55 -9.90 15.45 -8.57
CA MET A 55 -10.48 14.43 -7.68
C MET A 55 -9.60 14.28 -6.44
N ALA A 56 -10.23 13.89 -5.32
CA ALA A 56 -9.55 13.48 -4.10
C ALA A 56 -9.68 11.98 -3.89
N MET A 57 -8.62 11.34 -3.41
CA MET A 57 -8.61 9.94 -2.99
C MET A 57 -7.82 9.79 -1.69
N PRO A 58 -8.00 8.66 -0.95
CA PRO A 58 -7.12 8.36 0.17
C PRO A 58 -5.67 8.21 -0.30
N GLY A 59 -4.72 8.45 0.58
CA GLY A 59 -3.33 8.09 0.34
C GLY A 59 -3.18 6.59 0.05
N LEU A 60 -2.37 6.27 -0.96
CA LEU A 60 -2.10 4.88 -1.34
C LEU A 60 -1.33 4.16 -0.23
N ILE A 61 -1.67 2.89 -0.03
CA ILE A 61 -1.03 2.01 0.95
C ILE A 61 -0.28 0.92 0.19
N ASP A 62 1.03 1.06 0.11
CA ASP A 62 1.87 0.01 -0.46
C ASP A 62 2.22 -1.01 0.61
N SER A 63 1.53 -2.14 0.61
CA SER A 63 1.63 -3.17 1.63
C SER A 63 2.72 -4.21 1.36
N HIS A 64 3.63 -3.96 0.40
CA HIS A 64 4.74 -4.85 0.10
C HIS A 64 5.99 -4.07 -0.31
N VAL A 65 6.73 -3.57 0.69
CA VAL A 65 7.96 -2.81 0.46
C VAL A 65 9.09 -3.38 1.32
N HIS A 66 10.25 -3.55 0.72
CA HIS A 66 11.46 -3.98 1.42
C HIS A 66 12.20 -2.75 1.95
N ILE A 67 11.84 -2.31 3.13
CA ILE A 67 12.14 -0.98 3.67
C ILE A 67 13.50 -0.91 4.34
N THR A 68 13.95 -1.98 4.95
CA THR A 68 14.81 -1.94 6.12
C THR A 68 16.31 -1.93 5.83
N PHE A 69 17.05 -1.24 6.68
CA PHE A 69 18.50 -1.30 6.82
C PHE A 69 19.31 -1.02 5.56
N GLY A 70 18.82 -0.18 4.66
CA GLY A 70 19.59 0.34 3.53
C GLY A 70 20.34 -0.72 2.72
N ASP A 71 21.59 -0.94 2.98
CA ASP A 71 22.43 -1.91 2.26
C ASP A 71 21.96 -3.37 2.37
N TYR A 72 21.13 -3.70 3.34
CA TYR A 72 20.46 -5.00 3.42
C TYR A 72 19.27 -5.13 2.50
N THR A 73 18.87 -4.08 1.79
CA THR A 73 17.88 -4.18 0.72
C THR A 73 18.49 -4.99 -0.42
N PRO A 74 17.93 -6.17 -0.73
CA PRO A 74 18.75 -7.26 -1.25
C PRO A 74 19.30 -7.08 -2.66
N ARG A 75 18.65 -6.29 -3.50
CA ARG A 75 18.97 -6.31 -4.92
C ARG A 75 19.54 -5.03 -5.46
N GLN A 76 19.19 -3.87 -4.88
CA GLN A 76 19.55 -2.56 -5.41
C GLN A 76 20.45 -1.76 -4.47
N LYS A 77 20.60 -2.18 -3.21
CA LYS A 77 21.32 -1.40 -2.18
C LYS A 77 20.86 0.07 -2.13
N THR A 78 19.55 0.27 -2.31
CA THR A 78 18.96 1.60 -2.45
C THR A 78 18.59 2.16 -1.09
N VAL A 79 19.11 3.33 -0.77
CA VAL A 79 18.85 4.06 0.48
C VAL A 79 18.06 5.33 0.16
N GLY A 80 17.14 5.72 1.05
CA GLY A 80 16.41 6.97 0.94
C GLY A 80 15.32 7.01 -0.14
N PHE A 81 14.92 5.88 -0.71
CA PHE A 81 13.95 5.84 -1.80
C PHE A 81 12.51 6.13 -1.37
N LEU A 82 12.19 5.94 -0.09
CA LEU A 82 10.79 6.06 0.40
C LEU A 82 10.20 7.44 0.17
N GLU A 83 10.99 8.50 0.31
CA GLU A 83 10.52 9.87 0.10
C GLU A 83 9.98 10.10 -1.32
N SER A 84 10.56 9.41 -2.32
CA SER A 84 10.10 9.52 -3.70
C SER A 84 8.69 8.95 -3.91
N TYR A 85 8.26 8.02 -3.07
CA TYR A 85 6.92 7.41 -3.14
C TYR A 85 5.79 8.38 -2.82
N ILE A 86 6.05 9.41 -1.99
CA ILE A 86 5.09 10.49 -1.71
C ILE A 86 4.64 11.15 -3.02
N HIS A 87 5.55 11.33 -3.97
CA HIS A 87 5.25 11.92 -5.27
C HIS A 87 4.50 10.98 -6.23
N GLY A 88 4.35 9.70 -5.86
CA GLY A 88 3.45 8.73 -6.49
C GLY A 88 2.11 8.57 -5.75
N GLY A 89 1.86 9.37 -4.71
CA GLY A 89 0.62 9.31 -3.91
C GLY A 89 0.63 8.26 -2.80
N VAL A 90 1.76 7.58 -2.56
CA VAL A 90 1.88 6.60 -1.47
C VAL A 90 2.15 7.33 -0.16
N THR A 91 1.26 7.17 0.81
CA THR A 91 1.35 7.82 2.13
C THR A 91 1.68 6.83 3.24
N THR A 92 1.53 5.54 2.96
CA THR A 92 1.79 4.46 3.92
C THR A 92 2.52 3.31 3.23
N CYS A 93 3.61 2.85 3.83
CA CYS A 93 4.32 1.63 3.43
C CYS A 93 4.29 0.59 4.54
N ILE A 94 4.15 -0.68 4.16
CA ILE A 94 4.21 -1.84 5.07
C ILE A 94 5.37 -2.73 4.65
N SER A 95 6.22 -3.08 5.62
CA SER A 95 7.36 -3.96 5.40
C SER A 95 6.90 -5.38 5.04
N ALA A 96 7.44 -5.88 3.94
CA ALA A 96 7.21 -7.25 3.49
C ALA A 96 7.97 -8.28 4.35
N SER A 97 9.16 -7.92 4.78
CA SER A 97 10.02 -8.70 5.68
C SER A 97 11.26 -7.87 6.00
N GLU A 98 11.89 -8.09 7.14
CA GLU A 98 13.06 -7.29 7.44
C GLU A 98 14.26 -7.73 6.59
N VAL A 99 15.12 -8.56 7.03
CA VAL A 99 16.25 -9.00 6.19
C VAL A 99 15.99 -10.41 5.68
N HIS A 100 15.86 -10.57 4.36
CA HIS A 100 15.63 -11.88 3.73
C HIS A 100 16.72 -12.32 2.75
N VAL A 101 17.85 -11.62 2.75
CA VAL A 101 19.01 -11.94 1.91
C VAL A 101 19.83 -13.13 2.44
N PRO A 102 20.63 -13.81 1.60
CA PRO A 102 21.59 -14.79 2.05
C PRO A 102 22.54 -14.22 3.11
N GLY A 103 22.82 -14.99 4.15
CA GLY A 103 23.67 -14.53 5.28
C GLY A 103 22.92 -13.84 6.42
N ARG A 104 21.60 -13.64 6.30
CA ARG A 104 20.78 -13.14 7.41
C ARG A 104 20.77 -14.12 8.59
N PRO A 105 20.47 -13.64 9.82
CA PRO A 105 20.19 -14.53 10.95
C PRO A 105 19.04 -15.50 10.65
N ARG A 106 19.17 -16.75 11.12
CA ARG A 106 18.17 -17.81 10.97
C ARG A 106 17.78 -18.45 12.30
N ASP A 107 18.13 -17.81 13.39
CA ASP A 107 17.78 -18.23 14.73
C ASP A 107 16.72 -17.30 15.34
N PRO A 108 15.93 -17.75 16.32
CA PRO A 108 14.89 -16.94 16.94
C PRO A 108 15.36 -15.61 17.49
N ALA A 109 16.55 -15.53 18.09
CA ALA A 109 17.07 -14.30 18.64
C ALA A 109 17.37 -13.28 17.55
N GLY A 110 18.03 -13.72 16.47
CA GLY A 110 18.39 -12.85 15.35
C GLY A 110 17.18 -12.30 14.58
N VAL A 111 16.20 -13.15 14.24
CA VAL A 111 15.01 -12.68 13.51
C VAL A 111 14.11 -11.77 14.34
N LYS A 112 14.01 -12.01 15.66
CA LYS A 112 13.30 -11.10 16.58
C LYS A 112 14.03 -9.75 16.70
N ALA A 113 15.34 -9.78 16.89
CA ALA A 113 16.13 -8.55 17.03
C ALA A 113 15.99 -7.64 15.82
N LEU A 114 16.03 -8.20 14.60
CA LEU A 114 15.83 -7.44 13.36
C LEU A 114 14.43 -6.83 13.29
N ALA A 115 13.38 -7.62 13.57
CA ALA A 115 12.00 -7.13 13.54
C ALA A 115 11.75 -6.02 14.56
N ILE A 116 12.25 -6.19 15.80
CA ILE A 116 12.10 -5.21 16.88
C ILE A 116 12.88 -3.93 16.53
N ALA A 117 14.13 -4.05 16.09
CA ALA A 117 14.94 -2.90 15.69
C ALA A 117 14.30 -2.09 14.57
N ALA A 118 13.80 -2.77 13.52
CA ALA A 118 13.10 -2.12 12.43
C ALA A 118 11.81 -1.42 12.90
N ARG A 119 10.99 -2.10 13.71
CA ARG A 119 9.77 -1.52 14.28
C ARG A 119 10.07 -0.25 15.07
N LYS A 120 11.07 -0.28 15.93
CA LYS A 120 11.48 0.87 16.75
C LYS A 120 12.08 2.00 15.93
N SER A 121 12.85 1.70 14.89
CA SER A 121 13.46 2.70 14.01
C SER A 121 12.42 3.55 13.28
N PHE A 122 11.28 2.98 12.87
CA PHE A 122 10.23 3.68 12.15
C PHE A 122 9.03 4.09 13.03
N GLU A 123 9.10 3.89 14.34
CA GLU A 123 7.99 4.25 15.25
C GLU A 123 7.63 5.74 15.15
N HIS A 124 8.65 6.60 15.07
CA HIS A 124 8.49 8.05 15.00
C HIS A 124 9.05 8.67 13.71
N TYR A 125 9.87 7.94 12.98
CA TYR A 125 10.46 8.43 11.73
C TYR A 125 9.46 8.36 10.58
N ARG A 126 9.30 9.48 9.88
CA ARG A 126 8.35 9.66 8.77
C ARG A 126 9.09 10.20 7.55
N PRO A 127 9.72 9.36 6.71
CA PRO A 127 10.44 9.83 5.53
C PRO A 127 9.48 10.57 4.58
N GLY A 128 9.77 11.83 4.28
CA GLY A 128 8.89 12.69 3.49
C GLY A 128 7.48 12.90 4.07
N GLY A 129 7.26 12.50 5.34
CA GLY A 129 5.95 12.49 5.99
C GLY A 129 5.18 11.18 5.86
N MET A 130 5.72 10.18 5.16
CA MET A 130 5.11 8.87 4.99
C MET A 130 5.06 8.07 6.29
N ARG A 131 3.97 7.36 6.54
CA ARG A 131 3.90 6.36 7.60
C ARG A 131 4.53 5.06 7.14
N VAL A 132 5.47 4.54 7.94
CA VAL A 132 6.15 3.28 7.65
C VAL A 132 5.89 2.28 8.76
N HIS A 133 5.25 1.18 8.41
CA HIS A 133 5.04 0.03 9.28
C HIS A 133 6.13 -1.00 9.04
N ALA A 134 7.29 -0.81 9.68
CA ALA A 134 8.39 -1.76 9.66
C ALA A 134 8.27 -2.78 10.82
N GLY A 135 9.09 -3.82 10.80
CA GLY A 135 9.14 -4.86 11.81
C GLY A 135 8.32 -6.09 11.42
N SER A 136 8.50 -6.61 10.21
CA SER A 136 7.90 -7.88 9.77
C SER A 136 8.87 -9.03 10.06
N VAL A 137 8.54 -9.85 11.07
CA VAL A 137 9.42 -10.97 11.45
C VAL A 137 9.35 -12.09 10.42
N ILE A 138 10.52 -12.60 10.00
CA ILE A 138 10.59 -13.81 9.17
C ILE A 138 10.38 -15.01 10.08
N LEU A 139 9.42 -15.85 9.72
CA LEU A 139 9.15 -17.10 10.44
C LEU A 139 10.29 -18.09 10.19
N GLU A 140 10.93 -18.54 11.26
CA GLU A 140 12.02 -19.51 11.26
C GLU A 140 11.71 -20.68 12.22
N PRO A 141 12.25 -21.88 11.94
CA PRO A 141 12.20 -22.98 12.87
C PRO A 141 12.79 -22.60 14.24
N GLY A 142 12.18 -23.06 15.29
CA GLY A 142 12.62 -22.80 16.67
C GLY A 142 11.94 -21.62 17.36
N LEU A 143 11.20 -20.76 16.61
CA LEU A 143 10.31 -19.79 17.25
C LEU A 143 9.21 -20.50 18.04
N VAL A 144 8.95 -20.02 19.24
CA VAL A 144 7.93 -20.57 20.14
C VAL A 144 6.92 -19.50 20.54
N GLU A 145 5.84 -19.90 21.19
CA GLU A 145 4.75 -19.00 21.60
C GLU A 145 5.25 -17.75 22.37
N ALA A 146 6.24 -17.93 23.24
CA ALA A 146 6.84 -16.83 24.02
C ALA A 146 7.54 -15.78 23.13
N ASP A 147 8.10 -16.20 21.99
CA ASP A 147 8.75 -15.29 21.06
C ASP A 147 7.73 -14.36 20.38
N PHE A 148 6.55 -14.89 20.04
CA PHE A 148 5.48 -14.07 19.46
C PHE A 148 4.87 -13.12 20.49
N ALA A 149 4.77 -13.54 21.75
CA ALA A 149 4.36 -12.66 22.86
C ALA A 149 5.35 -11.52 23.05
N GLU A 150 6.65 -11.80 23.03
CA GLU A 150 7.72 -10.79 23.13
C GLU A 150 7.67 -9.81 21.93
N LEU A 151 7.55 -10.32 20.71
CA LEU A 151 7.43 -9.50 19.50
C LEU A 151 6.24 -8.54 19.59
N ALA A 152 5.06 -9.06 19.96
CA ALA A 152 3.85 -8.26 20.15
C ALA A 152 4.03 -7.20 21.24
N GLY A 153 4.68 -7.57 22.37
CA GLY A 153 5.01 -6.66 23.46
C GLY A 153 5.91 -5.50 23.04
N HIS A 154 6.76 -5.69 22.03
CA HIS A 154 7.57 -4.63 21.41
C HIS A 154 6.86 -3.88 20.27
N GLY A 155 5.59 -4.20 19.99
CA GLY A 155 4.78 -3.56 18.97
C GLY A 155 5.01 -4.11 17.55
N VAL A 156 5.69 -5.27 17.41
CA VAL A 156 5.76 -6.01 16.14
C VAL A 156 4.40 -6.68 15.90
N TRP A 157 3.83 -6.46 14.74
CA TRP A 157 2.49 -6.94 14.40
C TRP A 157 2.40 -7.55 12.99
N LEU A 158 3.57 -7.82 12.36
CA LEU A 158 3.69 -8.39 11.03
C LEU A 158 4.58 -9.63 11.07
N ALA A 159 4.22 -10.67 10.31
CA ALA A 159 5.02 -11.89 10.18
C ALA A 159 5.03 -12.40 8.73
N LYS A 160 6.21 -12.83 8.25
CA LYS A 160 6.41 -13.29 6.87
C LYS A 160 6.84 -14.75 6.83
N ALA A 161 6.09 -15.56 6.09
CA ALA A 161 6.43 -16.93 5.71
C ALA A 161 7.06 -16.98 4.31
N GLY A 162 7.88 -18.01 4.04
CA GLY A 162 8.41 -18.33 2.71
C GLY A 162 9.93 -18.21 2.56
N PHE A 163 10.64 -17.70 3.58
CA PHE A 163 12.09 -17.54 3.58
C PHE A 163 12.79 -18.29 4.73
N GLY A 164 12.04 -18.94 5.61
CA GLY A 164 12.57 -19.72 6.72
C GLY A 164 13.20 -21.04 6.28
N ALA A 165 14.08 -21.57 7.14
CA ALA A 165 14.80 -22.81 6.90
C ALA A 165 13.95 -24.06 7.21
N PHE A 166 12.70 -24.08 6.79
CA PHE A 166 11.79 -25.21 6.95
C PHE A 166 12.06 -26.31 5.92
N ALA A 167 11.82 -27.56 6.29
CA ALA A 167 11.99 -28.70 5.40
C ALA A 167 10.98 -28.68 4.25
N THR A 168 9.73 -28.31 4.57
CA THR A 168 8.65 -28.15 3.60
C THR A 168 7.83 -26.89 3.87
N PRO A 169 7.14 -26.30 2.87
CA PRO A 169 6.26 -25.18 3.11
C PRO A 169 5.07 -25.48 4.05
N TYR A 170 4.68 -26.73 4.20
CA TYR A 170 3.63 -27.12 5.15
C TYR A 170 4.01 -26.86 6.61
N ASP A 171 5.31 -26.88 6.91
CA ASP A 171 5.85 -26.70 8.26
C ASP A 171 5.64 -25.27 8.80
N TYR A 172 5.31 -24.29 7.93
CA TYR A 172 4.94 -22.94 8.36
C TYR A 172 3.60 -22.87 9.12
N ALA A 173 2.68 -23.80 8.88
CA ALA A 173 1.32 -23.71 9.40
C ALA A 173 1.22 -23.46 10.94
N PRO A 174 1.94 -24.19 11.82
CA PRO A 174 1.89 -23.91 13.25
C PRO A 174 2.47 -22.54 13.61
N TYR A 175 3.47 -22.03 12.89
CA TYR A 175 4.08 -20.72 13.14
C TYR A 175 3.15 -19.58 12.72
N VAL A 176 2.47 -19.71 11.58
CA VAL A 176 1.42 -18.79 11.16
C VAL A 176 0.31 -18.74 12.20
N ALA A 177 -0.13 -19.90 12.71
CA ALA A 177 -1.15 -19.98 13.75
C ALA A 177 -0.70 -19.31 15.07
N MET A 178 0.57 -19.52 15.49
CA MET A 178 1.13 -18.84 16.67
C MET A 178 1.17 -17.31 16.48
N ALA A 179 1.68 -16.84 15.34
CA ALA A 179 1.70 -15.41 15.04
C ALA A 179 0.31 -14.76 15.08
N LYS A 180 -0.69 -15.42 14.50
CA LYS A 180 -2.09 -14.94 14.51
C LYS A 180 -2.68 -14.88 15.92
N ARG A 181 -2.39 -15.85 16.79
CA ARG A 181 -2.85 -15.83 18.19
C ARG A 181 -2.32 -14.62 18.96
N HIS A 182 -1.14 -14.13 18.61
CA HIS A 182 -0.55 -12.91 19.18
C HIS A 182 -0.88 -11.63 18.41
N GLY A 183 -1.87 -11.68 17.51
CA GLY A 183 -2.39 -10.51 16.79
C GLY A 183 -1.54 -10.04 15.61
N LEU A 184 -0.51 -10.80 15.21
CA LEU A 184 0.27 -10.47 14.04
C LEU A 184 -0.52 -10.76 12.76
N VAL A 185 -0.44 -9.85 11.79
CA VAL A 185 -0.90 -10.08 10.42
C VAL A 185 0.16 -10.93 9.72
N THR A 186 -0.28 -12.03 9.13
CA THR A 186 0.60 -13.03 8.54
C THR A 186 0.56 -12.97 7.03
N MET A 187 1.73 -12.89 6.39
CA MET A 187 1.89 -12.83 4.95
C MET A 187 2.75 -14.00 4.47
N VAL A 188 2.44 -14.55 3.31
CA VAL A 188 3.20 -15.65 2.72
C VAL A 188 3.70 -15.30 1.33
N HIS A 189 4.98 -15.54 1.06
CA HIS A 189 5.53 -15.58 -0.30
C HIS A 189 4.79 -16.63 -1.11
N THR A 190 4.26 -16.29 -2.28
CA THR A 190 3.48 -17.20 -3.13
C THR A 190 4.06 -17.23 -4.54
N GLY A 191 4.09 -18.40 -5.14
CA GLY A 191 4.71 -18.63 -6.44
C GLY A 191 6.06 -19.34 -6.33
N GLY A 192 6.85 -19.28 -7.38
CA GLY A 192 8.15 -19.96 -7.45
C GLY A 192 9.21 -19.33 -6.55
N SER A 193 10.36 -19.97 -6.44
CA SER A 193 11.51 -19.42 -5.73
C SER A 193 12.00 -18.14 -6.42
N SER A 194 12.14 -17.06 -5.67
CA SER A 194 12.51 -15.73 -6.19
C SER A 194 13.97 -15.37 -5.93
N ILE A 195 14.50 -15.73 -4.77
CA ILE A 195 15.90 -15.50 -4.37
C ILE A 195 16.45 -16.75 -3.67
N PRO A 196 17.79 -16.89 -3.52
CA PRO A 196 18.37 -17.94 -2.70
C PRO A 196 17.80 -17.93 -1.29
N GLY A 197 17.28 -19.08 -0.84
CA GLY A 197 16.66 -19.26 0.46
C GLY A 197 15.13 -19.07 0.48
N SER A 198 14.51 -18.65 -0.61
CA SER A 198 13.05 -18.72 -0.77
C SER A 198 12.62 -20.11 -1.27
N THR A 199 11.38 -20.49 -0.95
CA THR A 199 10.79 -21.78 -1.35
C THR A 199 9.60 -21.51 -2.27
N GLY A 200 9.40 -22.37 -3.28
CA GLY A 200 8.18 -22.38 -4.10
C GLY A 200 6.96 -22.72 -3.23
N ILE A 201 5.94 -21.89 -3.26
CA ILE A 201 4.73 -22.02 -2.45
C ILE A 201 3.51 -21.92 -3.35
N TRP A 202 2.69 -22.98 -3.34
CA TRP A 202 1.55 -23.20 -4.19
C TRP A 202 0.25 -23.18 -3.39
N ALA A 203 -0.90 -23.30 -4.05
CA ALA A 203 -2.20 -23.23 -3.40
C ALA A 203 -2.35 -24.19 -2.21
N ASP A 204 -1.92 -25.45 -2.33
CA ASP A 204 -1.99 -26.42 -1.22
C ASP A 204 -1.28 -25.92 0.05
N HIS A 205 -0.11 -25.32 -0.13
CA HIS A 205 0.66 -24.79 0.98
C HIS A 205 -0.05 -23.58 1.62
N VAL A 206 -0.54 -22.65 0.80
CA VAL A 206 -1.27 -21.44 1.27
C VAL A 206 -2.54 -21.85 2.00
N LEU A 207 -3.33 -22.77 1.43
CA LEU A 207 -4.54 -23.30 2.04
C LEU A 207 -4.26 -24.02 3.37
N LYS A 208 -3.13 -24.68 3.49
CA LYS A 208 -2.71 -25.32 4.76
C LYS A 208 -2.26 -24.31 5.80
N MET A 209 -1.53 -23.27 5.38
CA MET A 209 -1.00 -22.25 6.29
C MET A 209 -2.08 -21.29 6.82
N GLN A 210 -3.10 -20.99 6.00
CA GLN A 210 -4.14 -20.00 6.31
C GLN A 210 -3.59 -18.64 6.75
N PRO A 211 -2.67 -18.02 5.99
CA PRO A 211 -2.19 -16.67 6.29
C PRO A 211 -3.31 -15.64 6.09
N ASP A 212 -3.09 -14.40 6.55
CA ASP A 212 -4.02 -13.31 6.27
C ASP A 212 -3.88 -12.83 4.81
N VAL A 213 -2.65 -12.86 4.26
CA VAL A 213 -2.36 -12.38 2.91
C VAL A 213 -1.46 -13.35 2.14
N SER A 214 -1.88 -13.72 0.93
CA SER A 214 -1.02 -14.33 -0.08
C SER A 214 -0.31 -13.21 -0.84
N TYR A 215 0.97 -13.01 -0.56
CA TYR A 215 1.81 -11.96 -1.14
C TYR A 215 2.16 -12.25 -2.57
N HIS A 216 2.20 -11.19 -3.40
CA HIS A 216 2.45 -11.26 -4.84
C HIS A 216 1.89 -12.56 -5.43
N VAL A 217 0.60 -12.82 -5.15
CA VAL A 217 -0.08 -14.03 -5.64
C VAL A 217 0.02 -14.20 -7.15
N ASN A 218 0.22 -13.07 -7.86
CA ASN A 218 0.55 -13.05 -9.28
C ASN A 218 1.96 -13.58 -9.59
N GLY A 219 2.69 -14.04 -8.56
CA GLY A 219 4.09 -14.48 -8.63
C GLY A 219 5.03 -13.28 -8.78
N GLY A 220 6.16 -13.27 -8.12
CA GLY A 220 7.25 -12.37 -8.48
C GLY A 220 7.70 -12.70 -9.91
N PRO A 221 8.94 -13.24 -10.12
CA PRO A 221 9.37 -13.71 -11.44
C PRO A 221 8.60 -14.95 -11.91
N ILE A 222 8.07 -15.80 -11.02
CA ILE A 222 7.46 -17.10 -11.32
C ILE A 222 6.12 -17.23 -10.60
N ALA A 223 5.03 -17.23 -11.38
CA ALA A 223 3.68 -17.43 -10.88
C ALA A 223 3.39 -18.92 -10.56
N MET A 224 2.34 -19.13 -9.74
CA MET A 224 1.75 -20.46 -9.56
C MET A 224 1.16 -20.99 -10.89
N PRO A 225 0.93 -22.32 -11.00
CA PRO A 225 0.10 -22.85 -12.06
C PRO A 225 -1.30 -22.24 -12.10
N ASP A 226 -1.86 -22.02 -13.29
CA ASP A 226 -3.16 -21.37 -13.45
C ASP A 226 -4.30 -22.08 -12.69
N ALA A 227 -4.23 -23.41 -12.54
CA ALA A 227 -5.20 -24.20 -11.80
C ALA A 227 -5.25 -23.90 -10.30
N ASP A 228 -4.22 -23.29 -9.74
CA ASP A 228 -4.13 -22.99 -8.31
C ASP A 228 -4.93 -21.73 -7.93
N PHE A 229 -5.07 -20.75 -8.84
CA PHE A 229 -5.78 -19.51 -8.55
C PHE A 229 -7.27 -19.69 -8.21
N PRO A 230 -8.07 -20.49 -9.00
CA PRO A 230 -9.46 -20.75 -8.63
C PRO A 230 -9.58 -21.43 -7.27
N ARG A 231 -8.64 -22.26 -6.88
CA ARG A 231 -8.64 -22.92 -5.57
C ARG A 231 -8.51 -21.90 -4.43
N LEU A 232 -7.55 -20.95 -4.52
CA LEU A 232 -7.40 -19.90 -3.54
C LEU A 232 -8.65 -19.00 -3.44
N VAL A 233 -9.29 -18.72 -4.58
CA VAL A 233 -10.52 -17.93 -4.63
C VAL A 233 -11.68 -18.67 -3.94
N ASN A 234 -11.87 -19.96 -4.23
CA ASN A 234 -13.05 -20.71 -3.82
C ASN A 234 -12.91 -21.42 -2.47
N GLU A 235 -11.69 -21.76 -2.05
CA GLU A 235 -11.43 -22.59 -0.87
C GLU A 235 -10.89 -21.76 0.33
N SER A 236 -10.78 -20.43 0.21
CA SER A 236 -10.27 -19.56 1.28
C SER A 236 -10.86 -18.16 1.24
N ASP A 237 -10.70 -17.43 2.37
CA ASP A 237 -10.97 -15.99 2.49
C ASP A 237 -9.66 -15.15 2.53
N ILE A 238 -8.54 -15.75 2.22
CA ILE A 238 -7.21 -15.13 2.27
C ILE A 238 -7.17 -13.94 1.30
N ALA A 239 -6.66 -12.80 1.74
CA ALA A 239 -6.46 -11.65 0.86
C ALA A 239 -5.38 -11.98 -0.19
N MET A 240 -5.64 -11.60 -1.44
CA MET A 240 -4.78 -11.90 -2.58
C MET A 240 -4.10 -10.61 -3.05
N GLN A 241 -2.80 -10.50 -2.78
CA GLN A 241 -2.04 -9.30 -3.12
C GLN A 241 -1.35 -9.49 -4.47
N VAL A 242 -1.59 -8.58 -5.41
CA VAL A 242 -0.84 -8.47 -6.67
C VAL A 242 0.19 -7.36 -6.57
N CYS A 243 1.37 -7.61 -7.08
CA CYS A 243 2.47 -6.64 -7.05
C CYS A 243 2.84 -6.18 -8.45
N THR A 244 3.23 -4.89 -8.56
CA THR A 244 3.71 -4.30 -9.82
C THR A 244 4.92 -5.05 -10.38
N ALA A 245 5.81 -5.52 -9.50
CA ALA A 245 6.98 -6.33 -9.89
C ALA A 245 6.65 -7.76 -10.32
N GLY A 246 5.37 -8.17 -10.24
CA GLY A 246 4.92 -9.52 -10.55
C GLY A 246 4.53 -9.72 -12.01
N ASN A 247 3.97 -10.90 -12.29
CA ASN A 247 3.54 -11.30 -13.62
C ASN A 247 2.21 -10.64 -14.00
N LEU A 248 2.22 -9.80 -15.05
CA LEU A 248 1.03 -9.07 -15.49
C LEU A 248 -0.10 -10.00 -15.94
N ARG A 249 0.20 -11.09 -16.65
CA ARG A 249 -0.83 -12.04 -17.12
C ARG A 249 -1.63 -12.62 -15.95
N THR A 250 -0.94 -13.06 -14.91
CA THR A 250 -1.61 -13.62 -13.72
C THR A 250 -2.23 -12.55 -12.82
N THR A 251 -1.74 -11.31 -12.84
CA THR A 251 -2.44 -10.17 -12.24
C THR A 251 -3.85 -10.02 -12.82
N LEU A 252 -3.97 -10.05 -14.16
CA LEU A 252 -5.25 -9.95 -14.83
C LEU A 252 -6.14 -11.17 -14.56
N LEU A 253 -5.55 -12.38 -14.50
CA LEU A 253 -6.26 -13.61 -14.17
C LEU A 253 -6.86 -13.55 -12.76
N VAL A 254 -6.08 -13.16 -11.76
CA VAL A 254 -6.55 -13.04 -10.36
C VAL A 254 -7.69 -12.02 -10.24
N ALA A 255 -7.52 -10.84 -10.85
CA ALA A 255 -8.56 -9.83 -10.85
C ALA A 255 -9.87 -10.32 -11.48
N LYS A 256 -9.77 -11.01 -12.62
CA LYS A 256 -10.93 -11.63 -13.29
C LYS A 256 -11.62 -12.63 -12.38
N LEU A 257 -10.88 -13.57 -11.79
CA LEU A 257 -11.45 -14.61 -10.94
C LEU A 257 -12.15 -14.05 -9.70
N LEU A 258 -11.53 -13.08 -9.02
CA LEU A 258 -12.13 -12.45 -7.85
C LEU A 258 -13.38 -11.64 -8.20
N ARG A 259 -13.38 -10.94 -9.34
CA ARG A 259 -14.57 -10.21 -9.83
C ARG A 259 -15.71 -11.17 -10.18
N GLU A 260 -15.44 -12.26 -10.90
CA GLU A 260 -16.44 -13.26 -11.25
C GLU A 260 -17.03 -13.94 -10.02
N ALA A 261 -16.25 -14.06 -8.93
CA ALA A 261 -16.71 -14.58 -7.65
C ALA A 261 -17.38 -13.51 -6.76
N GLY A 262 -17.42 -12.24 -7.15
CA GLY A 262 -17.94 -11.14 -6.32
C GLY A 262 -17.07 -10.88 -5.07
N GLN A 263 -15.76 -11.11 -5.17
CA GLN A 263 -14.82 -11.08 -4.05
C GLN A 263 -13.69 -10.05 -4.25
N GLU A 264 -13.94 -8.97 -4.97
CA GLU A 264 -12.96 -7.92 -5.29
C GLU A 264 -12.38 -7.25 -4.03
N GLN A 265 -13.10 -7.28 -2.90
CA GLN A 265 -12.63 -6.80 -1.60
C GLN A 265 -11.40 -7.56 -1.06
N ARG A 266 -11.08 -8.73 -1.62
CA ARG A 266 -9.89 -9.53 -1.26
C ARG A 266 -8.66 -9.17 -2.08
N LEU A 267 -8.81 -8.38 -3.17
CA LEU A 267 -7.69 -7.98 -3.99
C LEU A 267 -6.97 -6.78 -3.36
N LEU A 268 -5.67 -6.91 -3.17
CA LEU A 268 -4.77 -5.86 -2.69
C LEU A 268 -3.77 -5.51 -3.78
N ILE A 269 -3.47 -4.22 -3.94
CA ILE A 269 -2.42 -3.73 -4.82
C ILE A 269 -1.20 -3.34 -3.98
N ALA A 270 -0.01 -3.75 -4.43
CA ALA A 270 1.29 -3.40 -3.85
C ALA A 270 2.38 -3.34 -4.93
N THR A 271 3.64 -3.04 -4.56
CA THR A 271 4.73 -2.95 -5.55
C THR A 271 5.74 -4.09 -5.48
N ASP A 272 6.04 -4.62 -4.32
CA ASP A 272 7.16 -5.54 -4.05
C ASP A 272 8.52 -4.90 -4.39
N THR A 273 8.74 -3.68 -3.92
CA THR A 273 9.97 -2.93 -4.18
C THR A 273 10.78 -2.63 -2.91
N PRO A 274 12.08 -2.38 -3.04
CA PRO A 274 12.92 -2.62 -4.23
C PRO A 274 13.12 -4.11 -4.52
N THR A 275 13.11 -4.45 -5.80
CA THR A 275 13.32 -5.81 -6.31
C THR A 275 14.34 -5.80 -7.44
N GLY A 276 14.47 -6.92 -8.17
CA GLY A 276 15.24 -6.95 -9.43
C GLY A 276 14.73 -5.98 -10.49
N SER A 277 13.47 -5.53 -10.38
CA SER A 277 12.88 -4.50 -11.27
C SER A 277 13.23 -3.07 -10.86
N GLY A 278 13.83 -2.87 -9.70
CA GLY A 278 14.23 -1.55 -9.17
C GLY A 278 13.24 -0.97 -8.15
N VAL A 279 13.37 0.34 -7.95
CA VAL A 279 12.45 1.15 -7.15
C VAL A 279 11.38 1.72 -8.08
N MET A 280 10.11 1.54 -7.74
CA MET A 280 8.98 1.94 -8.59
C MET A 280 8.04 2.90 -7.86
N PRO A 281 8.37 4.21 -7.76
CA PRO A 281 7.55 5.19 -7.05
C PRO A 281 6.12 5.33 -7.60
N LEU A 282 5.91 5.00 -8.86
CA LEU A 282 4.61 5.04 -9.55
C LEU A 282 3.99 3.64 -9.71
N GLY A 283 4.57 2.60 -9.11
CA GLY A 283 4.14 1.21 -9.30
C GLY A 283 2.67 0.98 -8.95
N MET A 284 2.18 1.58 -7.86
CA MET A 284 0.77 1.49 -7.47
C MET A 284 -0.15 2.05 -8.57
N LEU A 285 0.19 3.21 -9.13
CA LEU A 285 -0.60 3.87 -10.19
C LEU A 285 -0.63 3.03 -11.48
N TYR A 286 0.51 2.44 -11.86
CA TYR A 286 0.56 1.53 -13.01
C TYR A 286 -0.31 0.29 -12.81
N THR A 287 -0.27 -0.34 -11.64
CA THR A 287 -1.08 -1.53 -11.38
C THR A 287 -2.57 -1.20 -11.37
N MET A 288 -2.98 -0.05 -10.80
CA MET A 288 -4.36 0.43 -10.87
C MET A 288 -4.80 0.62 -12.33
N SER A 289 -3.97 1.26 -13.16
CA SER A 289 -4.22 1.47 -14.58
C SER A 289 -4.35 0.14 -15.35
N HIS A 290 -3.44 -0.82 -15.10
CA HIS A 290 -3.51 -2.14 -15.75
C HIS A 290 -4.81 -2.88 -15.38
N LEU A 291 -5.23 -2.84 -14.12
CA LEU A 291 -6.47 -3.47 -13.68
C LEU A 291 -7.71 -2.81 -14.31
N ALA A 292 -7.72 -1.48 -14.36
CA ALA A 292 -8.85 -0.74 -14.94
C ALA A 292 -8.94 -0.93 -16.47
N ALA A 293 -7.81 -0.82 -17.17
CA ALA A 293 -7.80 -0.87 -18.62
C ALA A 293 -7.86 -2.29 -19.21
N LEU A 294 -7.24 -3.28 -18.54
CA LEU A 294 -7.04 -4.61 -19.11
C LEU A 294 -7.86 -5.71 -18.42
N ALA A 295 -8.22 -5.52 -17.14
CA ALA A 295 -9.02 -6.51 -16.39
C ALA A 295 -10.49 -6.07 -16.20
N ASN A 296 -10.91 -4.95 -16.77
CA ASN A 296 -12.27 -4.38 -16.62
C ASN A 296 -12.68 -4.16 -15.15
N VAL A 297 -11.73 -3.85 -14.28
CA VAL A 297 -12.00 -3.35 -12.93
C VAL A 297 -12.45 -1.90 -13.07
N GLU A 298 -13.52 -1.51 -12.38
CA GLU A 298 -13.91 -0.11 -12.39
C GLU A 298 -12.81 0.74 -11.70
N PRO A 299 -12.42 1.89 -12.26
CA PRO A 299 -11.29 2.68 -11.76
C PRO A 299 -11.37 3.04 -10.27
N GLU A 300 -12.56 3.39 -9.77
CA GLU A 300 -12.81 3.67 -8.34
C GLU A 300 -12.64 2.41 -7.47
N ILE A 301 -12.90 1.23 -8.00
CA ILE A 301 -12.65 -0.05 -7.32
C ILE A 301 -11.14 -0.33 -7.29
N ALA A 302 -10.41 -0.02 -8.35
CA ALA A 302 -8.95 -0.12 -8.35
C ALA A 302 -8.32 0.79 -7.29
N VAL A 303 -8.87 2.00 -7.08
CA VAL A 303 -8.47 2.88 -5.96
C VAL A 303 -8.73 2.21 -4.62
N ALA A 304 -9.89 1.60 -4.39
CA ALA A 304 -10.19 0.90 -3.15
C ALA A 304 -9.24 -0.29 -2.91
N MET A 305 -8.85 -1.03 -3.96
CA MET A 305 -7.85 -2.12 -3.88
C MET A 305 -6.46 -1.63 -3.46
N ALA A 306 -6.11 -0.38 -3.79
CA ALA A 306 -4.84 0.26 -3.45
C ALA A 306 -4.87 1.01 -2.11
N THR A 307 -6.05 1.14 -1.48
CA THR A 307 -6.28 1.96 -0.28
C THR A 307 -7.08 1.20 0.78
N GLY A 308 -8.40 1.27 0.77
CA GLY A 308 -9.27 0.73 1.82
C GLY A 308 -9.19 -0.79 1.98
N ASN A 309 -9.02 -1.56 0.91
CA ASN A 309 -8.83 -3.01 1.04
C ASN A 309 -7.55 -3.34 1.81
N ASN A 310 -6.43 -2.66 1.49
CA ASN A 310 -5.19 -2.77 2.26
C ASN A 310 -5.43 -2.37 3.72
N ALA A 311 -6.04 -1.20 3.95
CA ALA A 311 -6.30 -0.72 5.30
C ALA A 311 -7.10 -1.71 6.15
N LYS A 312 -8.15 -2.31 5.57
CA LYS A 312 -8.99 -3.30 6.25
C LYS A 312 -8.21 -4.54 6.67
N VAL A 313 -7.41 -5.10 5.77
CA VAL A 313 -6.63 -6.31 6.03
C VAL A 313 -5.55 -6.05 7.08
N TYR A 314 -4.86 -4.90 6.99
CA TYR A 314 -3.82 -4.51 7.93
C TYR A 314 -4.32 -3.72 9.15
N ARG A 315 -5.65 -3.61 9.33
CA ARG A 315 -6.30 -2.98 10.50
C ARG A 315 -5.83 -1.54 10.73
N LEU A 316 -5.67 -0.77 9.64
CA LEU A 316 -5.25 0.62 9.67
C LEU A 316 -6.48 1.54 9.72
N ASN A 317 -6.33 2.72 10.35
CA ASN A 317 -7.35 3.76 10.35
C ASN A 317 -7.18 4.76 9.20
N SER A 318 -6.42 4.38 8.16
CA SER A 318 -6.19 5.14 6.93
C SER A 318 -6.84 4.44 5.72
N GLY A 319 -6.61 4.95 4.52
CA GLY A 319 -7.07 4.32 3.29
C GLY A 319 -8.54 4.55 2.94
N VAL A 320 -9.28 5.32 3.75
CA VAL A 320 -10.66 5.72 3.49
C VAL A 320 -10.83 7.21 3.78
N ILE A 321 -11.55 7.93 2.92
CA ILE A 321 -11.96 9.31 3.18
C ILE A 321 -13.30 9.29 3.91
N ALA A 322 -13.25 9.31 5.25
CA ALA A 322 -14.39 9.36 6.13
C ALA A 322 -14.03 10.10 7.42
N ALA A 323 -15.01 10.70 8.09
CA ALA A 323 -14.80 11.35 9.37
C ALA A 323 -14.23 10.34 10.40
N GLY A 324 -13.17 10.74 11.12
CA GLY A 324 -12.43 9.92 12.08
C GLY A 324 -11.25 9.14 11.48
N SER A 325 -11.14 9.00 10.16
CA SER A 325 -10.00 8.39 9.50
C SER A 325 -8.74 9.27 9.60
N ASP A 326 -7.59 8.66 9.42
CA ASP A 326 -6.31 9.39 9.34
C ASP A 326 -6.33 10.33 8.12
N ALA A 327 -5.78 11.53 8.30
CA ALA A 327 -5.79 12.58 7.29
C ALA A 327 -4.69 12.41 6.23
N ASP A 328 -4.77 11.32 5.47
CA ASP A 328 -3.90 11.01 4.34
C ASP A 328 -4.73 11.13 3.05
N VAL A 329 -4.54 12.23 2.32
CA VAL A 329 -5.34 12.59 1.13
C VAL A 329 -4.43 12.94 -0.04
N VAL A 330 -4.82 12.47 -1.24
CA VAL A 330 -4.12 12.75 -2.49
C VAL A 330 -5.09 13.39 -3.48
N LEU A 331 -4.67 14.49 -4.11
CA LEU A 331 -5.40 15.09 -5.22
C LEU A 331 -4.84 14.57 -6.54
N VAL A 332 -5.73 14.09 -7.40
CA VAL A 332 -5.39 13.44 -8.66
C VAL A 332 -6.20 13.97 -9.83
N ASP A 333 -5.62 13.89 -11.02
CA ASP A 333 -6.29 14.29 -12.26
C ASP A 333 -5.72 13.49 -13.45
N ALA A 334 -6.26 13.70 -14.64
CA ALA A 334 -5.60 13.26 -15.86
C ALA A 334 -4.27 14.02 -16.06
N CYS A 335 -3.30 13.37 -16.70
CA CYS A 335 -2.02 14.00 -17.02
C CYS A 335 -2.19 14.97 -18.19
N LEU A 336 -1.52 16.12 -18.12
CA LEU A 336 -1.49 17.12 -19.18
C LEU A 336 -0.92 16.51 -20.48
N GLY A 337 -1.63 16.70 -21.58
CA GLY A 337 -1.28 16.14 -22.89
C GLY A 337 -1.85 14.74 -23.14
N GLY A 338 -2.49 14.12 -22.15
CA GLY A 338 -3.29 12.90 -22.33
C GLY A 338 -4.58 13.16 -23.10
N SER A 339 -5.23 12.10 -23.55
CA SER A 339 -6.51 12.16 -24.29
C SER A 339 -7.74 12.21 -23.37
N GLN A 340 -7.56 12.00 -22.07
CA GLN A 340 -8.64 11.89 -21.08
C GLN A 340 -8.73 13.17 -20.24
N ASN A 341 -9.92 13.46 -19.71
CA ASN A 341 -10.22 14.72 -19.05
C ASN A 341 -10.25 14.63 -17.52
N ASP A 342 -10.13 13.44 -16.95
CA ASP A 342 -10.15 13.20 -15.50
C ASP A 342 -9.36 11.92 -15.14
N ALA A 343 -9.06 11.76 -13.85
CA ALA A 343 -8.24 10.68 -13.33
C ALA A 343 -8.83 9.28 -13.57
N LEU A 344 -10.13 9.08 -13.42
CA LEU A 344 -10.77 7.77 -13.62
C LEU A 344 -10.77 7.36 -15.09
N SER A 345 -11.10 8.30 -15.97
CA SER A 345 -11.03 8.09 -17.42
C SER A 345 -9.61 7.78 -17.88
N ALA A 346 -8.59 8.42 -17.29
CA ALA A 346 -7.19 8.12 -17.56
C ALA A 346 -6.86 6.67 -17.21
N LEU A 347 -7.20 6.20 -16.00
CA LEU A 347 -7.01 4.80 -15.61
C LEU A 347 -7.70 3.82 -16.56
N LYS A 348 -8.95 4.12 -16.94
CA LYS A 348 -9.72 3.26 -17.86
C LYS A 348 -9.09 3.19 -19.24
N ASN A 349 -8.40 4.25 -19.67
CA ASN A 349 -7.68 4.30 -20.93
C ASN A 349 -6.30 3.63 -20.89
N GLY A 350 -5.80 3.27 -19.71
CA GLY A 350 -4.47 2.69 -19.52
C GLY A 350 -3.37 3.72 -19.17
N ASP A 351 -3.75 4.99 -19.00
CA ASP A 351 -2.84 6.02 -18.50
C ASP A 351 -2.78 5.98 -16.96
N ILE A 352 -1.71 6.52 -16.39
CA ILE A 352 -1.66 6.75 -14.93
C ILE A 352 -2.37 8.05 -14.57
N MET A 353 -2.80 8.17 -13.33
CA MET A 353 -3.23 9.45 -12.77
C MET A 353 -2.02 10.36 -12.56
N GLY A 354 -2.18 11.65 -12.83
CA GLY A 354 -1.28 12.69 -12.34
C GLY A 354 -1.58 13.01 -10.88
N VAL A 355 -0.54 13.25 -10.08
CA VAL A 355 -0.66 13.62 -8.67
C VAL A 355 -0.41 15.12 -8.51
N GLY A 356 -1.42 15.87 -8.07
CA GLY A 356 -1.37 17.33 -7.92
C GLY A 356 -1.09 17.80 -6.50
N ALA A 357 -1.44 17.01 -5.49
CA ALA A 357 -1.10 17.30 -4.10
C ALA A 357 -1.09 16.02 -3.25
N VAL A 358 -0.29 16.01 -2.19
CA VAL A 358 -0.30 14.95 -1.18
C VAL A 358 -0.32 15.56 0.21
N ILE A 359 -1.23 15.10 1.04
CA ILE A 359 -1.37 15.45 2.44
C ILE A 359 -1.16 14.17 3.25
N THR A 360 -0.31 14.19 4.26
CA THR A 360 -0.10 13.07 5.19
C THR A 360 -0.24 13.54 6.62
N ALA A 361 -1.01 12.81 7.41
CA ALA A 361 -1.32 13.18 8.79
C ALA A 361 -1.80 14.66 8.91
N GLY A 362 -2.62 15.11 7.97
CA GLY A 362 -3.14 16.47 7.91
C GLY A 362 -2.14 17.55 7.44
N VAL A 363 -0.89 17.18 7.12
CA VAL A 363 0.15 18.13 6.68
C VAL A 363 0.35 18.01 5.18
N PRO A 364 0.12 19.09 4.39
CA PRO A 364 0.46 19.11 2.98
C PRO A 364 1.96 18.90 2.76
N ARG A 365 2.34 17.95 1.91
CA ARG A 365 3.74 17.67 1.56
C ARG A 365 4.17 18.42 0.31
N PHE A 366 3.29 18.49 -0.64
CA PHE A 366 3.37 19.43 -1.77
C PHE A 366 1.95 19.72 -2.28
N VAL A 367 1.79 20.87 -2.95
CA VAL A 367 0.57 21.28 -3.64
C VAL A 367 0.95 21.88 -4.98
N GLY A 368 0.32 21.42 -6.04
CA GLY A 368 0.46 21.92 -7.41
C GLY A 368 1.13 20.95 -8.36
N ARG A 369 2.26 20.33 -8.02
CA ARG A 369 2.98 19.42 -8.93
C ARG A 369 3.74 18.33 -8.20
N SER A 370 3.58 17.09 -8.68
CA SER A 370 4.46 15.97 -8.33
C SER A 370 5.80 16.06 -9.07
N ARG A 371 6.86 15.51 -8.47
CA ARG A 371 8.17 15.34 -9.14
C ARG A 371 8.25 14.07 -10.00
N ASN A 372 7.33 13.12 -9.78
CA ASN A 372 7.39 11.79 -10.41
C ASN A 372 6.31 11.57 -11.47
N THR A 373 5.12 12.15 -11.32
CA THR A 373 4.09 12.07 -12.35
C THR A 373 4.22 13.21 -13.36
N PRO A 374 3.71 13.05 -14.58
CA PRO A 374 3.47 14.19 -15.45
C PRO A 374 2.60 15.25 -14.75
N GLU A 375 2.65 16.48 -15.25
CA GLU A 375 1.79 17.56 -14.77
C GLU A 375 0.31 17.20 -14.97
N THR A 376 -0.53 17.60 -14.03
CA THR A 376 -1.98 17.40 -14.10
C THR A 376 -2.65 18.44 -15.00
N MET A 377 -3.77 18.08 -15.64
CA MET A 377 -4.54 19.01 -16.47
C MET A 377 -5.07 20.21 -15.68
N ARG A 378 -5.56 19.96 -14.47
CA ARG A 378 -5.95 20.98 -13.49
C ARG A 378 -4.87 21.14 -12.44
N ARG A 379 -4.81 22.29 -11.79
CA ARG A 379 -3.77 22.56 -10.79
C ARG A 379 -4.38 22.92 -9.46
N ALA A 380 -4.04 22.15 -8.43
CA ALA A 380 -4.33 22.50 -7.06
C ALA A 380 -3.43 23.67 -6.62
N LYS A 381 -3.93 24.53 -5.74
CA LYS A 381 -3.19 25.67 -5.18
C LYS A 381 -3.55 25.91 -3.73
N VAL A 382 -2.61 26.44 -2.97
CA VAL A 382 -2.89 26.97 -1.63
C VAL A 382 -3.60 28.29 -1.80
N ALA A 383 -4.89 28.33 -1.47
CA ALA A 383 -5.71 29.53 -1.54
C ALA A 383 -5.51 30.45 -0.32
N GLN A 384 -5.23 29.86 0.85
CA GLN A 384 -4.95 30.56 2.10
C GLN A 384 -3.95 29.75 2.93
N SER A 385 -3.00 30.43 3.59
CA SER A 385 -2.18 29.87 4.66
C SER A 385 -1.94 30.92 5.73
N ARG A 386 -2.29 30.58 6.98
CA ARG A 386 -2.03 31.40 8.18
C ARG A 386 -0.89 30.82 9.04
N VAL A 387 -0.25 29.75 8.56
CA VAL A 387 0.91 29.11 9.20
C VAL A 387 2.19 29.49 8.46
N ALA A 388 3.28 29.64 9.20
CA ALA A 388 4.58 30.06 8.65
C ALA A 388 5.29 28.97 7.80
N GLN A 389 4.67 27.82 7.56
CA GLN A 389 5.24 26.77 6.72
C GLN A 389 5.11 27.13 5.24
N ASN A 390 6.24 27.32 4.57
CA ASN A 390 6.30 27.31 3.12
C ASN A 390 5.95 25.90 2.64
N PHE A 391 4.71 25.68 2.26
CA PHE A 391 4.35 24.54 1.42
C PHE A 391 4.93 24.83 0.04
N SER A 392 6.20 24.45 -0.16
CA SER A 392 6.92 24.74 -1.39
C SER A 392 6.29 23.96 -2.53
N GLY A 393 5.27 24.57 -3.13
CA GLY A 393 5.04 24.39 -4.54
C GLY A 393 6.15 25.17 -5.23
N GLU A 394 7.33 24.59 -5.40
CA GLU A 394 8.37 25.24 -6.17
C GLU A 394 7.84 25.47 -7.61
N ALA A 395 7.61 26.75 -7.87
CA ALA A 395 7.57 27.24 -9.23
C ALA A 395 8.98 27.09 -9.81
N HIS A 396 9.20 26.08 -10.61
CA HIS A 396 10.26 26.03 -11.65
C HIS A 396 9.70 25.40 -12.89
#